data_1e2a3a147a7ba6eac6cfe5f28d7007a4
#
_entry.id   1e2a3a147a7ba6eac6cfe5f28d7007a4
#
_cell.length_a   1.000
_cell.length_b   1.000
_cell.length_c   1.000
_cell.angle_alpha   90.00
_cell.angle_beta   90.00
_cell.angle_gamma   90.00
#
_symmetry.space_group_name_H-M   'P 1'
#
loop_
_entity.id
_entity.type
_entity.pdbx_description
1 polymer ?
#
loop_
_entity_poly.entity_id
_entity_poly.type
_entity_poly.pdbx_seq_one_letter_code
_entity_poly.pdbx_strand_id
1 'polypeptide(L)'
;PHLSDRDIDYAKLWEAGRSIDEVCPPHLQERWNRAQNLIKSHFQAFRTAKIRLTDVCFFDVVPQKHLQHYYDCKNEITDWVFENIERPDNYYFLKETHESLRELATHTINLDSLALYNVSANDQKAKHLYAKFGGNVPVIDYNLFGTVTGRLTTRRDSFPILNLKK
;
A
#
# COMPACT_ATOMS: atom_id res chain seq x y z
N PRO A 1 9.67 -2.46 13.67
CA PRO A 1 9.16 -2.12 12.36
C PRO A 1 7.95 -2.98 12.14
N HIS A 2 6.81 -2.35 12.00
CA HIS A 2 5.58 -3.06 11.75
C HIS A 2 5.65 -3.63 10.34
N LEU A 3 5.55 -4.95 10.24
CA LEU A 3 5.41 -5.65 8.98
C LEU A 3 4.06 -5.20 8.38
N SER A 4 4.11 -4.19 7.56
CA SER A 4 2.95 -3.77 6.78
C SER A 4 2.81 -4.70 5.59
N ASP A 5 1.64 -4.71 4.94
CA ASP A 5 1.47 -5.40 3.65
C ASP A 5 2.49 -4.98 2.59
N ARG A 6 3.24 -3.92 2.85
CA ARG A 6 4.35 -3.43 2.03
C ARG A 6 5.59 -4.31 2.10
N ASP A 7 5.77 -5.09 3.16
CA ASP A 7 6.98 -5.94 3.31
C ASP A 7 6.93 -7.19 2.44
N ILE A 8 5.80 -7.43 1.78
CA ILE A 8 5.64 -8.44 0.74
C ILE A 8 5.91 -7.86 -0.66
N ASP A 9 6.42 -6.67 -0.71
CA ASP A 9 6.85 -6.07 -1.98
C ASP A 9 7.86 -6.95 -2.73
N TYR A 10 8.65 -7.76 -2.02
CA TYR A 10 9.54 -8.73 -2.65
C TYR A 10 8.79 -9.83 -3.42
N ALA A 11 7.72 -10.38 -2.87
CA ALA A 11 6.89 -11.33 -3.59
C ALA A 11 6.22 -10.67 -4.80
N LYS A 12 5.73 -9.44 -4.65
CA LYS A 12 5.19 -8.66 -5.77
C LYS A 12 6.20 -8.36 -6.86
N LEU A 13 7.45 -8.06 -6.50
CA LEU A 13 8.52 -7.85 -7.48
C LEU A 13 8.85 -9.14 -8.20
N TRP A 14 8.89 -10.28 -7.47
CA TRP A 14 9.12 -11.60 -8.04
C TRP A 14 8.02 -11.99 -9.02
N GLU A 15 6.79 -11.63 -8.73
CA GLU A 15 5.60 -11.94 -9.50
C GLU A 15 5.16 -10.83 -10.48
N ALA A 16 6.02 -9.88 -10.76
CA ALA A 16 5.74 -8.77 -11.68
C ALA A 16 4.44 -8.02 -11.33
N GLY A 17 4.15 -7.86 -10.05
CA GLY A 17 3.02 -7.07 -9.53
C GLY A 17 1.77 -7.84 -9.15
N ARG A 18 1.75 -9.18 -9.33
CA ARG A 18 0.62 -10.00 -8.85
C ARG A 18 0.50 -9.93 -7.33
N SER A 19 -0.69 -10.08 -6.82
CA SER A 19 -0.97 -10.10 -5.39
C SER A 19 -0.76 -11.50 -4.79
N ILE A 20 -0.61 -11.58 -3.46
CA ILE A 20 -0.58 -12.87 -2.76
C ILE A 20 -1.82 -13.72 -3.03
N ASP A 21 -2.99 -13.10 -3.19
CA ASP A 21 -4.22 -13.82 -3.50
C ASP A 21 -4.16 -14.52 -4.88
N GLU A 22 -3.48 -13.89 -5.85
CA GLU A 22 -3.33 -14.42 -7.20
C GLU A 22 -2.26 -15.52 -7.30
N VAL A 23 -1.25 -15.47 -6.46
CA VAL A 23 -0.13 -16.43 -6.47
C VAL A 23 -0.26 -17.52 -5.41
N CYS A 24 -1.27 -17.45 -4.56
CA CYS A 24 -1.49 -18.42 -3.51
C CYS A 24 -1.72 -19.84 -4.08
N PRO A 25 -0.90 -20.83 -3.71
CA PRO A 25 -1.07 -22.17 -4.22
C PRO A 25 -2.37 -22.82 -3.71
N PRO A 26 -2.98 -23.73 -4.50
CA PRO A 26 -4.28 -24.32 -4.17
C PRO A 26 -4.36 -24.96 -2.76
N HIS A 27 -3.27 -25.60 -2.32
CA HIS A 27 -3.23 -26.26 -1.01
C HIS A 27 -3.19 -25.28 0.18
N LEU A 28 -2.81 -24.02 -0.02
CA LEU A 28 -2.85 -22.96 1.01
C LEU A 28 -4.06 -22.05 0.90
N GLN A 29 -4.81 -22.10 -0.20
CA GLN A 29 -5.87 -21.14 -0.52
C GLN A 29 -6.97 -21.09 0.57
N GLU A 30 -7.41 -22.25 1.05
CA GLU A 30 -8.45 -22.28 2.08
C GLU A 30 -7.95 -21.70 3.41
N ARG A 31 -6.73 -22.06 3.81
CA ARG A 31 -6.09 -21.53 5.03
C ARG A 31 -5.88 -20.02 4.93
N TRP A 32 -5.43 -19.54 3.76
CA TRP A 32 -5.25 -18.13 3.49
C TRP A 32 -6.57 -17.35 3.56
N ASN A 33 -7.63 -17.85 2.91
CA ASN A 33 -8.94 -17.23 2.95
C ASN A 33 -9.49 -17.14 4.39
N ARG A 34 -9.31 -18.18 5.19
CA ARG A 34 -9.72 -18.17 6.62
C ARG A 34 -8.95 -17.11 7.41
N ALA A 35 -7.62 -17.05 7.23
CA ALA A 35 -6.78 -16.08 7.91
C ALA A 35 -7.17 -14.64 7.54
N GLN A 36 -7.35 -14.34 6.26
CA GLN A 36 -7.80 -13.03 5.79
C GLN A 36 -9.18 -12.65 6.33
N ASN A 37 -10.14 -13.57 6.29
CA ASN A 37 -11.50 -13.32 6.77
C ASN A 37 -11.53 -13.02 8.27
N LEU A 38 -10.68 -13.71 9.05
CA LEU A 38 -10.53 -13.44 10.47
C LEU A 38 -9.98 -12.02 10.72
N ILE A 39 -8.96 -11.61 10.00
CA ILE A 39 -8.40 -10.24 10.08
C ILE A 39 -9.44 -9.20 9.65
N LYS A 40 -10.14 -9.43 8.53
CA LYS A 40 -11.22 -8.56 8.05
C LYS A 40 -12.36 -8.41 9.09
N SER A 41 -12.70 -9.48 9.79
CA SER A 41 -13.73 -9.45 10.84
C SER A 41 -13.33 -8.57 12.03
N HIS A 42 -12.05 -8.58 12.44
CA HIS A 42 -11.53 -7.68 13.45
C HIS A 42 -11.61 -6.21 13.00
N PHE A 43 -11.20 -5.90 11.79
CA PHE A 43 -11.35 -4.54 11.25
C PHE A 43 -12.80 -4.06 11.23
N GLN A 44 -13.72 -4.94 10.83
CA GLN A 44 -15.14 -4.62 10.82
C GLN A 44 -15.69 -4.38 12.23
N ALA A 45 -15.28 -5.19 13.21
CA ALA A 45 -15.62 -5.00 14.61
C ALA A 45 -15.12 -3.65 15.15
N PHE A 46 -13.87 -3.28 14.84
CA PHE A 46 -13.31 -1.99 15.26
C PHE A 46 -14.04 -0.80 14.62
N ARG A 47 -14.42 -0.90 13.34
CA ARG A 47 -15.23 0.12 12.68
C ARG A 47 -16.61 0.25 13.32
N THR A 48 -17.25 -0.86 13.67
CA THR A 48 -18.55 -0.87 14.35
C THR A 48 -18.44 -0.25 15.74
N ALA A 49 -17.36 -0.57 16.46
CA ALA A 49 -17.06 0.01 17.78
C ALA A 49 -16.57 1.49 17.69
N LYS A 50 -16.49 2.07 16.49
CA LYS A 50 -16.00 3.43 16.23
C LYS A 50 -14.57 3.68 16.72
N ILE A 51 -13.74 2.65 16.77
CA ILE A 51 -12.32 2.77 17.09
C ILE A 51 -11.61 3.42 15.90
N ARG A 52 -10.86 4.49 16.19
CA ARG A 52 -10.08 5.18 15.16
C ARG A 52 -8.77 4.43 14.95
N LEU A 53 -8.69 3.67 13.87
CA LEU A 53 -7.51 2.88 13.51
C LEU A 53 -6.26 3.73 13.17
N THR A 54 -6.44 5.04 12.99
CA THR A 54 -5.34 6.00 12.89
C THR A 54 -4.59 6.23 14.20
N ASP A 55 -5.30 6.04 15.31
CA ASP A 55 -4.80 6.35 16.65
C ASP A 55 -4.33 5.08 17.41
N VAL A 56 -4.53 3.92 16.81
CA VAL A 56 -4.27 2.61 17.44
C VAL A 56 -3.48 1.73 16.49
N CYS A 57 -2.43 1.10 16.99
CA CYS A 57 -1.67 0.14 16.20
C CYS A 57 -2.50 -1.15 16.01
N PHE A 58 -2.62 -1.59 14.77
CA PHE A 58 -3.35 -2.82 14.41
C PHE A 58 -2.84 -4.05 15.19
N PHE A 59 -1.53 -4.15 15.39
CA PHE A 59 -0.91 -5.25 16.11
C PHE A 59 -1.27 -5.31 17.59
N ASP A 60 -1.67 -4.17 18.17
CA ASP A 60 -2.03 -4.10 19.58
C ASP A 60 -3.49 -4.48 19.83
N VAL A 61 -4.32 -4.41 18.81
CA VAL A 61 -5.77 -4.62 18.94
C VAL A 61 -6.26 -5.98 18.39
N VAL A 62 -5.46 -6.64 17.57
CA VAL A 62 -5.77 -8.00 17.08
C VAL A 62 -5.10 -9.04 17.98
N PRO A 63 -5.81 -10.10 18.41
CA PRO A 63 -5.21 -11.16 19.22
C PRO A 63 -3.97 -11.76 18.58
N GLN A 64 -2.88 -11.86 19.35
CA GLN A 64 -1.56 -12.31 18.89
C GLN A 64 -1.63 -13.64 18.12
N LYS A 65 -2.42 -14.62 18.59
CA LYS A 65 -2.59 -15.91 17.92
C LYS A 65 -3.15 -15.79 16.49
N HIS A 66 -4.01 -14.79 16.25
CA HIS A 66 -4.61 -14.57 14.93
C HIS A 66 -3.63 -13.89 13.98
N LEU A 67 -2.85 -12.93 14.52
CA LEU A 67 -1.76 -12.30 13.78
C LEU A 67 -0.68 -13.32 13.40
N GLN A 68 -0.25 -14.15 14.35
CA GLN A 68 0.73 -15.19 14.09
C GLN A 68 0.28 -16.13 12.98
N HIS A 69 -0.97 -16.65 13.08
CA HIS A 69 -1.50 -17.52 12.05
C HIS A 69 -1.58 -16.87 10.67
N TYR A 70 -1.95 -15.59 10.62
CA TYR A 70 -1.99 -14.82 9.37
C TYR A 70 -0.59 -14.68 8.75
N TYR A 71 0.42 -14.29 9.55
CA TYR A 71 1.77 -14.12 9.06
C TYR A 71 2.45 -15.44 8.72
N ASP A 72 2.22 -16.51 9.48
CA ASP A 72 2.76 -17.83 9.14
C ASP A 72 2.24 -18.31 7.79
N CYS A 73 0.94 -18.18 7.54
CA CYS A 73 0.37 -18.54 6.26
C CYS A 73 0.91 -17.67 5.11
N LYS A 74 1.10 -16.39 5.37
CA LYS A 74 1.66 -15.43 4.43
C LYS A 74 3.11 -15.76 4.07
N ASN A 75 3.92 -16.13 5.07
CA ASN A 75 5.30 -16.55 4.88
C ASN A 75 5.37 -17.85 4.07
N GLU A 76 4.54 -18.84 4.37
CA GLU A 76 4.48 -20.09 3.61
C GLU A 76 4.15 -19.86 2.12
N ILE A 77 3.22 -18.94 1.83
CA ILE A 77 2.91 -18.57 0.43
C ILE A 77 4.11 -17.89 -0.22
N THR A 78 4.79 -17.00 0.50
CA THR A 78 5.97 -16.28 -0.01
C THR A 78 7.13 -17.24 -0.28
N ASP A 79 7.39 -18.17 0.63
CA ASP A 79 8.42 -19.20 0.47
C ASP A 79 8.09 -20.09 -0.73
N TRP A 80 6.83 -20.52 -0.87
CA TRP A 80 6.37 -21.28 -2.02
C TRP A 80 6.61 -20.52 -3.35
N VAL A 81 6.31 -19.22 -3.38
CA VAL A 81 6.56 -18.37 -4.57
C VAL A 81 8.04 -18.38 -4.94
N PHE A 82 8.93 -18.19 -3.98
CA PHE A 82 10.36 -18.17 -4.24
C PHE A 82 10.92 -19.53 -4.69
N GLU A 83 10.31 -20.62 -4.25
CA GLU A 83 10.74 -21.97 -4.59
C GLU A 83 10.17 -22.46 -5.94
N ASN A 84 8.96 -22.04 -6.31
CA ASN A 84 8.21 -22.64 -7.41
C ASN A 84 8.04 -21.71 -8.62
N ILE A 85 8.29 -20.40 -8.46
CA ILE A 85 8.10 -19.43 -9.52
C ILE A 85 9.46 -18.83 -9.90
N GLU A 86 9.77 -18.90 -11.18
CA GLU A 86 11.02 -18.36 -11.70
C GLU A 86 11.04 -16.83 -11.58
N ARG A 87 12.17 -16.33 -11.13
CA ARG A 87 12.40 -14.89 -11.00
C ARG A 87 12.36 -14.22 -12.37
N PRO A 88 11.61 -13.12 -12.57
CA PRO A 88 11.56 -12.42 -13.84
C PRO A 88 12.91 -11.80 -14.20
N ASP A 89 13.25 -11.78 -15.49
CA ASP A 89 14.54 -11.25 -15.99
C ASP A 89 14.82 -9.81 -15.54
N ASN A 90 13.77 -9.00 -15.45
CA ASN A 90 13.85 -7.60 -15.04
C ASN A 90 13.73 -7.37 -13.51
N TYR A 91 13.85 -8.43 -12.70
CA TYR A 91 13.67 -8.34 -11.24
C TYR A 91 14.56 -7.28 -10.58
N TYR A 92 15.84 -7.23 -10.92
CA TYR A 92 16.77 -6.27 -10.32
C TYR A 92 16.40 -4.83 -10.67
N PHE A 93 16.01 -4.60 -11.92
CA PHE A 93 15.51 -3.28 -12.33
C PHE A 93 14.24 -2.88 -11.55
N LEU A 94 13.29 -3.81 -11.40
CA LEU A 94 12.07 -3.57 -10.62
C LEU A 94 12.40 -3.30 -9.15
N LYS A 95 13.36 -4.03 -8.58
CA LYS A 95 13.80 -3.85 -7.19
C LYS A 95 14.41 -2.47 -6.97
N GLU A 96 15.38 -2.06 -7.78
CA GLU A 96 16.02 -0.75 -7.70
C GLU A 96 15.01 0.39 -7.89
N THR A 97 14.10 0.23 -8.86
CA THR A 97 13.02 1.20 -9.09
C THR A 97 12.12 1.30 -7.87
N HIS A 98 11.74 0.17 -7.27
CA HIS A 98 10.89 0.15 -6.08
C HIS A 98 11.58 0.81 -4.88
N GLU A 99 12.85 0.51 -4.64
CA GLU A 99 13.65 1.12 -3.58
C GLU A 99 13.74 2.64 -3.75
N SER A 100 14.03 3.10 -4.98
CA SER A 100 14.05 4.54 -5.32
C SER A 100 12.70 5.21 -5.10
N LEU A 101 11.59 4.55 -5.46
CA LEU A 101 10.25 5.10 -5.21
C LEU A 101 9.90 5.15 -3.72
N ARG A 102 10.36 4.17 -2.93
CA ARG A 102 10.21 4.21 -1.46
C ARG A 102 11.00 5.35 -0.84
N GLU A 103 12.20 5.61 -1.31
CA GLU A 103 13.01 6.74 -0.87
C GLU A 103 12.30 8.06 -1.22
N LEU A 104 11.81 8.22 -2.45
CA LEU A 104 11.03 9.39 -2.86
C LEU A 104 9.79 9.61 -2.00
N ALA A 105 9.12 8.55 -1.57
CA ALA A 105 7.93 8.64 -0.70
C ALA A 105 8.24 9.17 0.71
N THR A 106 9.51 9.20 1.12
CA THR A 106 9.93 9.83 2.40
C THR A 106 10.14 11.34 2.26
N HIS A 107 10.28 11.85 1.03
CA HIS A 107 10.51 13.26 0.79
C HIS A 107 9.20 14.05 0.80
N THR A 108 9.25 15.19 1.44
CA THR A 108 8.12 16.12 1.51
C THR A 108 8.13 17.08 0.33
N ILE A 109 6.96 17.46 -0.13
CA ILE A 109 6.80 18.47 -1.18
C ILE A 109 6.65 19.83 -0.51
N ASN A 110 7.39 20.81 -1.01
CA ASN A 110 7.15 22.19 -0.62
C ASN A 110 5.92 22.71 -1.39
N LEU A 111 4.76 22.62 -0.74
CA LEU A 111 3.50 23.10 -1.30
C LEU A 111 3.27 24.55 -0.84
N ASP A 112 3.16 25.48 -1.77
CA ASP A 112 2.68 26.81 -1.49
C ASP A 112 1.17 26.79 -1.18
N SER A 113 0.84 26.67 0.11
CA SER A 113 -0.53 26.58 0.58
C SER A 113 -1.32 27.86 0.30
N LEU A 114 -0.66 29.03 0.24
CA LEU A 114 -1.33 30.29 -0.05
C LEU A 114 -1.69 30.39 -1.54
N ALA A 115 -0.77 30.01 -2.41
CA ALA A 115 -1.03 29.93 -3.85
C ALA A 115 -2.16 28.93 -4.15
N LEU A 116 -2.12 27.74 -3.51
CA LEU A 116 -3.18 26.74 -3.64
C LEU A 116 -4.54 27.25 -3.13
N TYR A 117 -4.55 27.97 -2.01
CA TYR A 117 -5.77 28.61 -1.48
C TYR A 117 -6.37 29.59 -2.49
N ASN A 118 -5.55 30.48 -3.06
CA ASN A 118 -6.00 31.46 -4.03
C ASN A 118 -6.62 30.81 -5.28
N VAL A 119 -6.00 29.73 -5.79
CA VAL A 119 -6.52 28.97 -6.94
C VAL A 119 -7.81 28.23 -6.57
N SER A 120 -7.93 27.78 -5.32
CA SER A 120 -9.09 27.04 -4.83
C SER A 120 -10.41 27.84 -4.85
N ALA A 121 -10.32 29.18 -4.88
CA ALA A 121 -11.50 30.04 -4.99
C ALA A 121 -12.26 29.85 -6.32
N ASN A 122 -11.55 29.49 -7.40
CA ASN A 122 -12.11 29.42 -8.76
C ASN A 122 -12.02 28.01 -9.39
N ASP A 123 -11.35 27.07 -8.74
CA ASP A 123 -11.17 25.70 -9.25
C ASP A 123 -11.60 24.65 -8.22
N GLN A 124 -12.59 23.85 -8.58
CA GLN A 124 -13.15 22.82 -7.69
C GLN A 124 -12.11 21.72 -7.33
N LYS A 125 -11.19 21.40 -8.25
CA LYS A 125 -10.12 20.41 -7.98
C LYS A 125 -9.10 20.99 -7.03
N ALA A 126 -8.69 22.24 -7.22
CA ALA A 126 -7.79 22.95 -6.31
C ALA A 126 -8.42 23.06 -4.91
N LYS A 127 -9.73 23.33 -4.83
CA LYS A 127 -10.47 23.33 -3.56
C LYS A 127 -10.40 21.99 -2.84
N HIS A 128 -10.57 20.88 -3.56
CA HIS A 128 -10.45 19.53 -3.00
C HIS A 128 -9.02 19.22 -2.54
N LEU A 129 -8.01 19.62 -3.32
CA LEU A 129 -6.60 19.49 -2.95
C LEU A 129 -6.26 20.32 -1.72
N TYR A 130 -6.72 21.56 -1.66
CA TYR A 130 -6.51 22.43 -0.50
C TYR A 130 -7.15 21.85 0.77
N ALA A 131 -8.37 21.34 0.67
CA ALA A 131 -9.06 20.72 1.80
C ALA A 131 -8.30 19.48 2.34
N LYS A 132 -7.62 18.73 1.46
CA LYS A 132 -6.89 17.53 1.84
C LYS A 132 -5.46 17.82 2.31
N PHE A 133 -4.76 18.77 1.69
CA PHE A 133 -3.32 18.97 1.86
C PHE A 133 -2.91 20.38 2.31
N GLY A 134 -3.83 21.36 2.35
CA GLY A 134 -3.50 22.75 2.63
C GLY A 134 -2.94 23.03 4.03
N GLY A 135 -3.17 22.14 4.98
CA GLY A 135 -2.63 22.21 6.34
C GLY A 135 -1.53 21.22 6.67
N ASN A 136 -1.14 20.37 5.72
CA ASN A 136 -0.19 19.28 5.92
C ASN A 136 0.98 19.39 4.95
N VAL A 137 2.12 18.84 5.36
CA VAL A 137 3.27 18.68 4.47
C VAL A 137 3.03 17.42 3.61
N PRO A 138 2.71 17.56 2.32
CA PRO A 138 2.36 16.41 1.51
C PRO A 138 3.58 15.60 1.12
N VAL A 139 3.38 14.28 1.03
CA VAL A 139 4.35 13.33 0.48
C VAL A 139 3.80 12.72 -0.80
N ILE A 140 4.68 12.26 -1.69
CA ILE A 140 4.29 11.51 -2.89
C ILE A 140 4.67 10.05 -2.67
N ASP A 141 3.66 9.17 -2.73
CA ASP A 141 3.85 7.73 -2.69
C ASP A 141 3.39 7.15 -4.04
N TYR A 142 4.34 6.60 -4.78
CA TYR A 142 4.09 6.02 -6.09
C TYR A 142 3.77 4.53 -6.00
N ASN A 143 2.93 4.07 -6.93
CA ASN A 143 2.66 2.66 -7.13
C ASN A 143 3.30 2.19 -8.43
N LEU A 144 4.30 1.32 -8.33
CA LEU A 144 5.01 0.75 -9.47
C LEU A 144 4.11 -0.12 -10.36
N PHE A 145 3.17 -0.82 -9.74
CA PHE A 145 2.24 -1.74 -10.42
C PHE A 145 0.82 -1.18 -10.54
N GLY A 146 0.70 0.14 -10.60
CA GLY A 146 -0.60 0.82 -10.62
C GLY A 146 -1.38 0.73 -11.94
N THR A 147 -0.71 0.33 -13.02
CA THR A 147 -1.32 0.18 -14.36
C THR A 147 -0.78 -1.04 -15.08
N VAL A 148 -1.58 -1.62 -15.96
CA VAL A 148 -1.16 -2.73 -16.84
C VAL A 148 -0.02 -2.32 -17.80
N THR A 149 0.06 -1.04 -18.14
CA THR A 149 1.09 -0.50 -19.06
C THR A 149 2.41 -0.12 -18.36
N GLY A 150 2.57 -0.42 -17.06
CA GLY A 150 3.77 -0.09 -16.31
C GLY A 150 3.96 1.40 -15.98
N ARG A 151 2.95 2.24 -16.20
CA ARG A 151 3.01 3.65 -15.83
C ARG A 151 2.87 3.80 -14.32
N LEU A 152 3.68 4.68 -13.74
CA LEU A 152 3.54 5.04 -12.32
C LEU A 152 2.19 5.70 -12.07
N THR A 153 1.58 5.34 -10.96
CA THR A 153 0.42 6.03 -10.40
C THR A 153 0.71 6.47 -8.97
N THR A 154 0.03 7.48 -8.49
CA THR A 154 0.13 7.88 -7.08
C THR A 154 -0.87 7.08 -6.24
N ARG A 155 -0.49 6.70 -5.03
CA ARG A 155 -1.40 6.03 -4.09
C ARG A 155 -2.50 6.99 -3.62
N ARG A 156 -3.63 6.43 -3.21
CA ARG A 156 -4.87 7.17 -2.90
C ARG A 156 -4.69 8.30 -1.88
N ASP A 157 -3.83 8.10 -0.89
CA ASP A 157 -3.65 9.05 0.20
C ASP A 157 -2.43 9.97 0.02
N SER A 158 -1.69 9.82 -1.07
CA SER A 158 -0.57 10.67 -1.44
C SER A 158 -1.00 11.88 -2.28
N PHE A 159 -0.09 12.85 -2.42
CA PHE A 159 -0.34 14.02 -3.25
C PHE A 159 -0.41 13.61 -4.74
N PRO A 160 -1.49 13.96 -5.47
CA PRO A 160 -1.76 13.45 -6.81
C PRO A 160 -1.02 14.22 -7.91
N ILE A 161 0.30 14.32 -7.82
CA ILE A 161 1.13 15.13 -8.72
C ILE A 161 0.94 14.79 -10.20
N LEU A 162 0.69 13.52 -10.52
CA LEU A 162 0.50 13.07 -11.92
C LEU A 162 -0.84 13.49 -12.52
N ASN A 163 -1.79 13.93 -11.69
CA ASN A 163 -3.14 14.32 -12.10
C ASN A 163 -3.33 15.84 -12.16
N LEU A 164 -2.29 16.61 -11.87
CA LEU A 164 -2.35 18.06 -11.97
C LEU A 164 -2.35 18.47 -13.45
N LYS A 165 -3.24 19.40 -13.79
CA LYS A 165 -3.20 20.06 -15.11
C LYS A 165 -2.05 21.07 -15.10
N LYS A 166 -1.38 21.17 -16.24
CA LYS A 166 -0.47 22.29 -16.52
C LYS A 166 -1.26 23.57 -16.66
#